data_a5169cf4586f9c8bf3c212ec4fc92e10
#
_entry.id   a5169cf4586f9c8bf3c212ec4fc92e10
#
_cell.length_a   1.000
_cell.length_b   1.000
_cell.length_c   1.000
_cell.angle_alpha   90.00
_cell.angle_beta   90.00
_cell.angle_gamma   90.00
#
_symmetry.space_group_name_H-M   'P 1'
#
loop_
_entity.id
_entity.type
_entity.pdbx_description
1 polymer ?
#
loop_
_entity_poly.entity_id
_entity_poly.type
_entity_poly.pdbx_seq_one_letter_code
_entity_poly.pdbx_strand_id
1 'polypeptide(L)'
;MDTAILARVEDFCIREGLLQPGASQHLAAAVSGGADSMALLLLLRQLQPRFGYTLSACHVNHGLRGQSADRDEAFVRAECARLGVPLRVFHAAELASPPAHAGEDWARRLRYTAFAQLQGQGIDAIATAHTANDQAETLLLRLARGTGLHGAGGIRPRRGCYLRPLLCLSRAETEAVCRSAGQQWVTDETNDTDAYARNRLRHSALPALESTNAAAVQNLARFCEKAARADAYLAAGAAKLLAAARLPGAEPAWQLTPLQAADPLLLETALHSLVAPVRDAEEKYVQLLCAVVRQGSGAVQLTGQVRFCAGNGCLRQEMLPDALPRQLESAPQQVPLLPEKQPETDASGRRLCRNGPGSRKTNGRKASPFSRKNRQNTALRAAGR
;
A
#
# COMPACT_ATOMS: atom_id res chain seq x y z
N MET A 1 27.53 -1.04 15.33
CA MET A 1 26.37 -1.38 14.46
C MET A 1 26.35 -2.90 14.30
N ASP A 2 25.17 -3.51 14.32
CA ASP A 2 25.00 -4.96 14.14
C ASP A 2 25.37 -5.35 12.69
N THR A 3 26.42 -6.16 12.55
CA THR A 3 26.95 -6.60 11.25
C THR A 3 25.98 -7.52 10.51
N ALA A 4 25.16 -8.30 11.21
CA ALA A 4 24.16 -9.19 10.60
C ALA A 4 23.01 -8.40 9.98
N ILE A 5 22.56 -7.33 10.63
CA ILE A 5 21.54 -6.43 10.07
C ILE A 5 22.08 -5.71 8.83
N LEU A 6 23.32 -5.20 8.89
CA LEU A 6 23.96 -4.52 7.76
C LEU A 6 24.06 -5.45 6.54
N ALA A 7 24.56 -6.68 6.74
CA ALA A 7 24.69 -7.68 5.68
C ALA A 7 23.33 -8.03 5.06
N ARG A 8 22.28 -8.17 5.87
CA ARG A 8 20.92 -8.44 5.37
C ARG A 8 20.37 -7.31 4.50
N VAL A 9 20.58 -6.05 4.90
CA VAL A 9 20.18 -4.89 4.11
C VAL A 9 20.97 -4.81 2.81
N GLU A 10 22.26 -5.11 2.86
CA GLU A 10 23.10 -5.16 1.69
C GLU A 10 22.64 -6.22 0.69
N ASP A 11 22.46 -7.47 1.15
CA ASP A 11 21.95 -8.57 0.32
C ASP A 11 20.60 -8.25 -0.29
N PHE A 12 19.71 -7.62 0.51
CA PHE A 12 18.42 -7.16 0.02
C PHE A 12 18.57 -6.11 -1.09
N CYS A 13 19.43 -5.10 -0.89
CA CYS A 13 19.66 -4.07 -1.89
C CYS A 13 20.23 -4.62 -3.20
N ILE A 14 21.14 -5.58 -3.13
CA ILE A 14 21.72 -6.25 -4.31
C ILE A 14 20.65 -7.09 -5.01
N ARG A 15 19.96 -7.95 -4.27
CA ARG A 15 18.92 -8.85 -4.81
C ARG A 15 17.77 -8.10 -5.51
N GLU A 16 17.34 -7.00 -4.92
CA GLU A 16 16.25 -6.18 -5.47
C GLU A 16 16.73 -5.10 -6.47
N GLY A 17 18.02 -5.08 -6.80
CA GLY A 17 18.62 -4.12 -7.72
C GLY A 17 18.50 -2.66 -7.27
N LEU A 18 18.48 -2.41 -5.96
CA LEU A 18 18.36 -1.07 -5.39
C LEU A 18 19.67 -0.31 -5.48
N LEU A 19 20.77 -0.97 -5.13
CA LEU A 19 22.13 -0.46 -5.16
C LEU A 19 23.00 -1.38 -6.01
N GLN A 20 23.87 -0.80 -6.84
CA GLN A 20 24.80 -1.53 -7.69
C GLN A 20 26.21 -1.06 -7.41
N PRO A 21 27.16 -1.97 -7.12
CA PRO A 21 28.56 -1.61 -6.91
C PRO A 21 29.12 -0.88 -8.14
N GLY A 22 29.85 0.22 -7.88
CA GLY A 22 30.50 1.01 -8.93
C GLY A 22 29.56 1.92 -9.74
N ALA A 23 28.25 1.96 -9.46
CA ALA A 23 27.36 2.93 -10.05
C ALA A 23 27.59 4.30 -9.38
N SER A 24 28.09 5.26 -10.16
CA SER A 24 28.19 6.66 -9.70
C SER A 24 26.78 7.25 -9.64
N GLN A 25 26.10 7.08 -8.51
CA GLN A 25 24.74 7.59 -8.27
C GLN A 25 24.76 8.62 -7.14
N HIS A 26 23.90 9.61 -7.24
CA HIS A 26 23.61 10.51 -6.13
C HIS A 26 22.31 10.06 -5.47
N LEU A 27 22.42 9.53 -4.25
CA LEU A 27 21.32 9.00 -3.45
C LEU A 27 20.94 9.99 -2.36
N ALA A 28 19.67 10.36 -2.26
CA ALA A 28 19.13 11.12 -1.16
C ALA A 28 18.34 10.25 -0.18
N ALA A 29 18.69 10.26 1.10
CA ALA A 29 17.91 9.64 2.16
C ALA A 29 16.82 10.59 2.64
N ALA A 30 15.55 10.17 2.62
CA ALA A 30 14.44 10.92 3.20
C ALA A 30 14.44 10.71 4.73
N VAL A 31 14.75 11.79 5.48
CA VAL A 31 14.93 11.73 6.93
C VAL A 31 13.85 12.57 7.62
N SER A 32 12.99 11.92 8.42
CA SER A 32 11.97 12.59 9.25
C SER A 32 12.42 12.86 10.68
N GLY A 33 13.52 12.26 11.13
CA GLY A 33 13.98 12.29 12.52
C GLY A 33 13.56 11.05 13.34
N GLY A 34 12.56 10.30 12.89
CA GLY A 34 12.13 9.07 13.57
C GLY A 34 13.11 7.89 13.38
N ALA A 35 13.00 6.87 14.24
CA ALA A 35 13.93 5.73 14.30
C ALA A 35 14.21 5.08 12.95
N ASP A 36 13.17 4.77 12.16
CA ASP A 36 13.31 4.14 10.86
C ASP A 36 14.14 5.00 9.89
N SER A 37 13.91 6.31 9.88
CA SER A 37 14.61 7.24 8.98
C SER A 37 16.06 7.48 9.41
N MET A 38 16.33 7.47 10.72
CA MET A 38 17.70 7.58 11.24
C MET A 38 18.47 6.27 10.99
N ALA A 39 17.83 5.10 11.17
CA ALA A 39 18.43 3.82 10.81
C ALA A 39 18.75 3.76 9.30
N LEU A 40 17.85 4.24 8.43
CA LEU A 40 18.10 4.34 7.00
C LEU A 40 19.36 5.15 6.70
N LEU A 41 19.49 6.34 7.29
CA LEU A 41 20.64 7.22 7.09
C LEU A 41 21.94 6.57 7.53
N LEU A 42 21.95 5.92 8.70
CA LEU A 42 23.11 5.23 9.24
C LEU A 42 23.55 4.05 8.34
N LEU A 43 22.60 3.21 7.93
CA LEU A 43 22.87 2.05 7.09
C LEU A 43 23.37 2.44 5.71
N LEU A 44 22.74 3.43 5.08
CA LEU A 44 23.21 3.96 3.80
C LEU A 44 24.63 4.56 3.91
N ARG A 45 24.91 5.30 4.98
CA ARG A 45 26.27 5.83 5.20
C ARG A 45 27.31 4.73 5.33
N GLN A 46 26.97 3.60 5.98
CA GLN A 46 27.87 2.44 6.11
C GLN A 46 28.08 1.69 4.79
N LEU A 47 27.02 1.62 3.95
CA LEU A 47 27.11 0.96 2.66
C LEU A 47 27.79 1.81 1.59
N GLN A 48 27.89 3.13 1.77
CA GLN A 48 28.44 4.06 0.81
C GLN A 48 29.83 3.67 0.28
N PRO A 49 30.84 3.33 1.13
CA PRO A 49 32.19 2.99 0.63
C PRO A 49 32.19 1.76 -0.29
N ARG A 50 31.25 0.82 -0.08
CA ARG A 50 31.18 -0.43 -0.84
C ARG A 50 30.49 -0.22 -2.20
N PHE A 51 29.48 0.63 -2.26
CA PHE A 51 28.71 0.85 -3.50
C PHE A 51 29.19 2.05 -4.30
N GLY A 52 29.90 3.00 -3.71
CA GLY A 52 30.48 4.15 -4.41
C GLY A 52 29.53 5.30 -4.74
N TYR A 53 28.31 5.30 -4.19
CA TYR A 53 27.36 6.39 -4.40
C TYR A 53 27.70 7.64 -3.56
N THR A 54 27.25 8.79 -4.00
CA THR A 54 27.23 10.02 -3.18
C THR A 54 25.95 10.03 -2.36
N LEU A 55 26.06 10.26 -1.03
CA LEU A 55 24.93 10.30 -0.11
C LEU A 55 24.61 11.72 0.33
N SER A 56 23.36 12.11 0.22
CA SER A 56 22.79 13.30 0.85
C SER A 56 21.52 12.93 1.64
N ALA A 57 21.03 13.87 2.44
CA ALA A 57 19.76 13.71 3.17
C ALA A 57 18.76 14.79 2.72
N CYS A 58 17.47 14.45 2.84
CA CYS A 58 16.36 15.35 2.59
C CYS A 58 15.39 15.31 3.77
N HIS A 59 15.04 16.48 4.31
CA HIS A 59 13.99 16.65 5.31
C HIS A 59 12.89 17.56 4.76
N VAL A 60 11.63 17.25 5.08
CA VAL A 60 10.48 18.09 4.70
C VAL A 60 9.76 18.52 5.97
N ASN A 61 9.90 19.79 6.33
CA ASN A 61 9.14 20.42 7.40
C ASN A 61 7.79 20.89 6.83
N HIS A 62 6.72 20.12 7.11
CA HIS A 62 5.38 20.46 6.63
C HIS A 62 4.62 21.45 7.53
N GLY A 63 5.22 21.89 8.65
CA GLY A 63 4.68 22.92 9.54
C GLY A 63 3.39 22.57 10.28
N LEU A 64 2.82 21.36 10.08
CA LEU A 64 1.51 20.96 10.65
C LEU A 64 1.51 20.90 12.19
N ARG A 65 2.69 20.73 12.80
CA ARG A 65 2.88 20.59 14.24
C ARG A 65 3.54 21.81 14.89
N GLY A 66 3.64 22.93 14.17
CA GLY A 66 4.26 24.15 14.68
C GLY A 66 5.64 23.91 15.27
N GLN A 67 5.89 24.36 16.52
CA GLN A 67 7.18 24.22 17.19
C GLN A 67 7.75 22.79 17.28
N SER A 68 6.90 21.76 17.28
CA SER A 68 7.39 20.37 17.25
C SER A 68 8.04 20.03 15.92
N ALA A 69 7.49 20.53 14.81
CA ALA A 69 8.10 20.34 13.49
C ALA A 69 9.46 21.06 13.38
N ASP A 70 9.60 22.23 13.99
CA ASP A 70 10.86 22.99 14.02
C ASP A 70 11.91 22.30 14.90
N ARG A 71 11.52 21.70 16.02
CA ARG A 71 12.41 20.86 16.86
C ARG A 71 12.90 19.62 16.10
N ASP A 72 12.01 18.96 15.36
CA ASP A 72 12.37 17.81 14.54
C ASP A 72 13.36 18.18 13.44
N GLU A 73 13.14 19.32 12.78
CA GLU A 73 14.09 19.85 11.79
C GLU A 73 15.45 20.17 12.41
N ALA A 74 15.48 20.86 13.55
CA ALA A 74 16.72 21.18 14.26
C ALA A 74 17.51 19.92 14.64
N PHE A 75 16.80 18.88 15.11
CA PHE A 75 17.37 17.57 15.40
C PHE A 75 18.00 16.94 14.14
N VAL A 76 17.27 16.88 13.04
CA VAL A 76 17.75 16.29 11.78
C VAL A 76 18.97 17.05 11.25
N ARG A 77 18.98 18.40 11.34
CA ARG A 77 20.14 19.24 10.97
C ARG A 77 21.38 18.89 11.78
N ALA A 78 21.22 18.80 13.11
CA ALA A 78 22.32 18.46 14.01
C ALA A 78 22.88 17.08 13.71
N GLU A 79 22.02 16.07 13.51
CA GLU A 79 22.44 14.71 13.24
C GLU A 79 23.09 14.53 11.86
N CYS A 80 22.55 15.16 10.82
CA CYS A 80 23.19 15.15 9.50
C CYS A 80 24.57 15.83 9.53
N ALA A 81 24.72 16.94 10.25
CA ALA A 81 26.01 17.60 10.44
C ALA A 81 27.00 16.70 11.20
N ARG A 82 26.57 16.05 12.29
CA ARG A 82 27.38 15.10 13.07
C ARG A 82 27.84 13.92 12.22
N LEU A 83 26.98 13.43 11.33
CA LEU A 83 27.28 12.31 10.44
C LEU A 83 28.07 12.74 9.19
N GLY A 84 28.27 14.03 8.94
CA GLY A 84 28.94 14.54 7.75
C GLY A 84 28.14 14.29 6.46
N VAL A 85 26.80 14.24 6.54
CA VAL A 85 25.91 14.04 5.39
C VAL A 85 25.26 15.37 5.00
N PRO A 86 25.45 15.88 3.77
CA PRO A 86 24.79 17.08 3.29
C PRO A 86 23.26 16.95 3.40
N LEU A 87 22.60 17.99 3.93
CA LEU A 87 21.15 18.01 4.14
C LEU A 87 20.49 19.11 3.33
N ARG A 88 19.47 18.75 2.58
CA ARG A 88 18.49 19.70 2.02
C ARG A 88 17.20 19.65 2.84
N VAL A 89 16.78 20.82 3.33
CA VAL A 89 15.49 20.99 4.00
C VAL A 89 14.53 21.72 3.08
N PHE A 90 13.30 21.26 3.05
CA PHE A 90 12.19 21.90 2.35
C PHE A 90 11.11 22.28 3.35
N HIS A 91 10.64 23.52 3.26
CA HIS A 91 9.50 23.99 4.05
C HIS A 91 8.22 23.97 3.21
N ALA A 92 7.10 23.72 3.87
CA ALA A 92 5.79 23.68 3.20
C ALA A 92 5.53 24.92 2.35
N ALA A 93 5.87 26.11 2.86
CA ALA A 93 5.68 27.38 2.17
C ALA A 93 6.43 27.49 0.83
N GLU A 94 7.55 26.75 0.68
CA GLU A 94 8.34 26.71 -0.56
C GLU A 94 7.73 25.76 -1.60
N LEU A 95 6.91 24.80 -1.18
CA LEU A 95 6.43 23.71 -2.02
C LEU A 95 4.98 23.90 -2.49
N ALA A 96 4.08 24.29 -1.59
CA ALA A 96 2.68 24.55 -1.91
C ALA A 96 1.94 25.24 -0.75
N SER A 97 0.94 26.04 -1.07
CA SER A 97 0.06 26.64 -0.06
C SER A 97 -0.77 25.56 0.65
N PRO A 98 -0.92 25.65 1.99
CA PRO A 98 -1.72 24.68 2.74
C PRO A 98 -3.22 24.84 2.38
N PRO A 99 -3.92 23.72 2.20
CA PRO A 99 -5.39 23.75 2.07
C PRO A 99 -6.03 24.07 3.44
N ALA A 100 -7.32 24.41 3.42
CA ALA A 100 -8.08 24.73 4.64
C ALA A 100 -8.04 23.58 5.70
N HIS A 101 -7.91 22.34 5.25
CA HIS A 101 -7.75 21.15 6.10
C HIS A 101 -6.49 20.38 5.64
N ALA A 102 -5.33 20.85 6.09
CA ALA A 102 -4.06 20.18 5.84
C ALA A 102 -3.93 18.95 6.74
N GLY A 103 -3.81 17.75 6.16
CA GLY A 103 -3.66 16.46 6.85
C GLY A 103 -2.52 15.63 6.28
N GLU A 104 -2.48 14.34 6.64
CA GLU A 104 -1.43 13.41 6.22
C GLU A 104 -1.27 13.32 4.70
N ASP A 105 -2.39 13.33 3.95
CA ASP A 105 -2.36 13.28 2.48
C ASP A 105 -1.70 14.53 1.87
N TRP A 106 -1.88 15.69 2.49
CA TRP A 106 -1.21 16.92 2.07
C TRP A 106 0.29 16.84 2.38
N ALA A 107 0.66 16.44 3.59
CA ALA A 107 2.07 16.24 3.98
C ALA A 107 2.76 15.20 3.06
N ARG A 108 2.03 14.16 2.65
CA ARG A 108 2.50 13.18 1.68
C ARG A 108 2.73 13.83 0.31
N ARG A 109 1.80 14.65 -0.20
CA ARG A 109 1.98 15.38 -1.48
C ARG A 109 3.20 16.29 -1.42
N LEU A 110 3.37 17.07 -0.34
CA LEU A 110 4.56 17.93 -0.16
C LEU A 110 5.86 17.14 -0.26
N ARG A 111 5.95 15.98 0.40
CA ARG A 111 7.12 15.10 0.30
C ARG A 111 7.44 14.74 -1.14
N TYR A 112 6.44 14.33 -1.93
CA TYR A 112 6.68 13.98 -3.33
C TYR A 112 7.03 15.18 -4.19
N THR A 113 6.51 16.38 -3.91
CA THR A 113 6.92 17.63 -4.57
C THR A 113 8.38 17.95 -4.26
N ALA A 114 8.81 17.83 -2.99
CA ALA A 114 10.22 18.00 -2.61
C ALA A 114 11.14 16.99 -3.31
N PHE A 115 10.69 15.74 -3.40
CA PHE A 115 11.43 14.68 -4.08
C PHE A 115 11.57 14.93 -5.59
N ALA A 116 10.53 15.45 -6.25
CA ALA A 116 10.60 15.83 -7.66
C ALA A 116 11.60 16.99 -7.87
N GLN A 117 11.66 17.97 -6.96
CA GLN A 117 12.65 19.04 -7.04
C GLN A 117 14.09 18.52 -6.88
N LEU A 118 14.32 17.56 -5.96
CA LEU A 118 15.63 16.92 -5.80
C LEU A 118 16.09 16.20 -7.09
N GLN A 119 15.17 15.49 -7.75
CA GLN A 119 15.49 14.87 -9.04
C GLN A 119 15.89 15.88 -10.10
N GLY A 120 15.21 17.03 -10.17
CA GLY A 120 15.59 18.15 -11.04
C GLY A 120 16.95 18.77 -10.71
N GLN A 121 17.49 18.50 -9.52
CA GLN A 121 18.81 18.96 -9.04
C GLN A 121 19.91 17.89 -9.18
N GLY A 122 19.66 16.80 -9.89
CA GLY A 122 20.65 15.75 -10.15
C GLY A 122 20.71 14.64 -9.11
N ILE A 123 19.66 14.44 -8.30
CA ILE A 123 19.51 13.27 -7.44
C ILE A 123 18.93 12.12 -8.28
N ASP A 124 19.67 11.03 -8.40
CA ASP A 124 19.28 9.86 -9.21
C ASP A 124 18.24 8.98 -8.51
N ALA A 125 18.35 8.86 -7.18
CA ALA A 125 17.44 8.03 -6.41
C ALA A 125 17.17 8.59 -5.01
N ILE A 126 15.99 8.28 -4.47
CA ILE A 126 15.53 8.70 -3.16
C ILE A 126 15.19 7.48 -2.33
N ALA A 127 15.94 7.27 -1.25
CA ALA A 127 15.68 6.20 -0.30
C ALA A 127 14.67 6.63 0.76
N THR A 128 13.67 5.80 1.02
CA THR A 128 12.64 6.01 2.04
C THR A 128 12.65 4.86 3.05
N ALA A 129 12.35 5.17 4.31
CA ALA A 129 12.49 4.27 5.44
C ALA A 129 11.27 3.36 5.68
N HIS A 130 10.66 2.80 4.61
CA HIS A 130 9.60 1.81 4.76
C HIS A 130 10.18 0.49 5.26
N THR A 131 9.52 -0.11 6.25
CA THR A 131 9.94 -1.33 6.95
C THR A 131 9.04 -2.53 6.62
N ALA A 132 9.37 -3.70 7.14
CA ALA A 132 8.53 -4.89 7.09
C ALA A 132 7.17 -4.67 7.80
N ASN A 133 7.12 -3.84 8.85
CA ASN A 133 5.86 -3.47 9.49
C ASN A 133 4.95 -2.68 8.54
N ASP A 134 5.50 -1.72 7.77
CA ASP A 134 4.72 -0.99 6.76
C ASP A 134 4.22 -1.91 5.65
N GLN A 135 5.00 -2.95 5.31
CA GLN A 135 4.61 -3.98 4.36
C GLN A 135 3.42 -4.79 4.88
N ALA A 136 3.49 -5.23 6.15
CA ALA A 136 2.41 -5.97 6.81
C ALA A 136 1.13 -5.12 6.94
N GLU A 137 1.25 -3.86 7.39
CA GLU A 137 0.13 -2.91 7.46
C GLU A 137 -0.54 -2.74 6.09
N THR A 138 0.27 -2.57 5.03
CA THR A 138 -0.22 -2.39 3.66
C THR A 138 -0.92 -3.62 3.13
N LEU A 139 -0.37 -4.81 3.37
CA LEU A 139 -0.99 -6.08 2.98
C LEU A 139 -2.34 -6.25 3.65
N LEU A 140 -2.41 -6.13 4.99
CA LEU A 140 -3.66 -6.29 5.74
C LEU A 140 -4.73 -5.28 5.31
N LEU A 141 -4.34 -4.02 5.08
CA LEU A 141 -5.27 -3.00 4.60
C LEU A 141 -5.83 -3.33 3.20
N ARG A 142 -4.99 -3.85 2.31
CA ARG A 142 -5.41 -4.24 0.96
C ARG A 142 -6.27 -5.49 0.98
N LEU A 143 -5.92 -6.50 1.80
CA LEU A 143 -6.75 -7.70 1.98
C LEU A 143 -8.14 -7.36 2.51
N ALA A 144 -8.23 -6.45 3.50
CA ALA A 144 -9.49 -5.99 4.05
C ALA A 144 -10.37 -5.23 3.03
N ARG A 145 -9.78 -4.67 1.97
CA ARG A 145 -10.49 -3.96 0.89
C ARG A 145 -10.82 -4.84 -0.31
N GLY A 146 -10.36 -6.09 -0.31
CA GLY A 146 -10.35 -6.96 -1.48
C GLY A 146 -9.16 -6.63 -2.40
N THR A 147 -8.24 -7.57 -2.57
CA THR A 147 -7.10 -7.38 -3.44
C THR A 147 -6.71 -8.69 -4.11
N GLY A 148 -6.33 -8.61 -5.38
CA GLY A 148 -5.70 -9.69 -6.10
C GLY A 148 -4.19 -9.78 -5.81
N LEU A 149 -3.51 -10.64 -6.56
CA LEU A 149 -2.09 -10.95 -6.39
C LEU A 149 -1.20 -9.69 -6.55
N HIS A 150 -1.53 -8.81 -7.50
CA HIS A 150 -0.82 -7.56 -7.71
C HIS A 150 -0.78 -6.68 -6.45
N GLY A 151 -1.93 -6.47 -5.82
CA GLY A 151 -1.99 -5.69 -4.60
C GLY A 151 -1.40 -6.41 -3.39
N ALA A 152 -1.49 -7.75 -3.31
CA ALA A 152 -0.87 -8.55 -2.27
C ALA A 152 0.68 -8.45 -2.28
N GLY A 153 1.28 -8.08 -3.41
CA GLY A 153 2.71 -7.76 -3.51
C GLY A 153 3.16 -6.55 -2.67
N GLY A 154 2.22 -5.82 -2.06
CA GLY A 154 2.50 -4.76 -1.07
C GLY A 154 3.28 -3.58 -1.63
N ILE A 155 4.21 -3.07 -0.83
CA ILE A 155 5.11 -1.98 -1.17
C ILE A 155 6.27 -2.54 -1.99
N ARG A 156 6.49 -2.04 -3.21
CA ARG A 156 7.60 -2.49 -4.06
C ARG A 156 8.94 -1.95 -3.52
N PRO A 157 10.01 -2.75 -3.49
CA PRO A 157 11.35 -2.30 -3.09
C PRO A 157 11.85 -1.10 -3.90
N ARG A 158 11.57 -1.11 -5.22
CA ARG A 158 11.84 -0.01 -6.15
C ARG A 158 10.58 0.42 -6.89
N ARG A 159 10.39 1.74 -7.01
CA ARG A 159 9.35 2.33 -7.86
C ARG A 159 9.91 3.61 -8.50
N GLY A 160 10.31 3.50 -9.76
CA GLY A 160 11.03 4.59 -10.43
C GLY A 160 12.33 4.92 -9.68
N CYS A 161 12.49 6.16 -9.28
CA CYS A 161 13.64 6.65 -8.50
C CYS A 161 13.55 6.34 -6.99
N TYR A 162 12.39 5.88 -6.50
CA TYR A 162 12.21 5.62 -5.05
C TYR A 162 12.69 4.23 -4.67
N LEU A 163 13.60 4.18 -3.69
CA LEU A 163 14.18 2.96 -3.12
C LEU A 163 13.70 2.75 -1.69
N ARG A 164 13.57 1.50 -1.26
CA ARG A 164 13.13 1.15 0.10
C ARG A 164 14.00 0.06 0.69
N PRO A 165 15.23 0.41 1.09
CA PRO A 165 16.23 -0.55 1.56
C PRO A 165 15.82 -1.29 2.84
N LEU A 166 14.93 -0.70 3.66
CA LEU A 166 14.56 -1.25 4.97
C LEU A 166 13.34 -2.16 4.94
N LEU A 167 12.78 -2.49 3.78
CA LEU A 167 11.63 -3.43 3.71
C LEU A 167 11.96 -4.83 4.26
N CYS A 168 13.24 -5.19 4.36
CA CYS A 168 13.70 -6.45 4.96
C CYS A 168 13.86 -6.38 6.48
N LEU A 169 13.68 -5.21 7.11
CA LEU A 169 13.83 -5.00 8.55
C LEU A 169 12.48 -4.71 9.21
N SER A 170 12.27 -5.22 10.41
CA SER A 170 11.20 -4.77 11.29
C SER A 170 11.53 -3.44 11.97
N ARG A 171 10.52 -2.76 12.50
CA ARG A 171 10.70 -1.52 13.28
C ARG A 171 11.56 -1.74 14.53
N ALA A 172 11.42 -2.88 15.21
CA ALA A 172 12.26 -3.24 16.34
C ALA A 172 13.75 -3.35 15.94
N GLU A 173 14.04 -3.82 14.73
CA GLU A 173 15.41 -3.91 14.20
C GLU A 173 15.95 -2.54 13.79
N THR A 174 15.15 -1.64 13.23
CA THR A 174 15.61 -0.27 12.95
C THR A 174 15.94 0.50 14.22
N GLU A 175 15.14 0.34 15.29
CA GLU A 175 15.47 0.87 16.61
C GLU A 175 16.74 0.22 17.19
N ALA A 176 16.94 -1.08 17.00
CA ALA A 176 18.17 -1.77 17.44
C ALA A 176 19.41 -1.21 16.71
N VAL A 177 19.31 -0.90 15.41
CA VAL A 177 20.35 -0.20 14.65
C VAL A 177 20.68 1.15 15.29
N CYS A 178 19.69 1.96 15.59
CA CYS A 178 19.90 3.25 16.24
C CYS A 178 20.55 3.09 17.62
N ARG A 179 20.00 2.21 18.47
CA ARG A 179 20.56 1.96 19.81
C ARG A 179 22.01 1.49 19.76
N SER A 180 22.35 0.55 18.86
CA SER A 180 23.72 0.03 18.73
C SER A 180 24.72 1.08 18.23
N ALA A 181 24.25 2.12 17.53
CA ALA A 181 25.04 3.22 17.05
C ALA A 181 25.08 4.42 18.02
N GLY A 182 24.41 4.35 19.16
CA GLY A 182 24.22 5.49 20.07
C GLY A 182 23.41 6.63 19.44
N GLN A 183 22.62 6.33 18.40
CA GLN A 183 21.82 7.30 17.67
C GLN A 183 20.50 7.58 18.38
N GLN A 184 20.27 8.85 18.71
CA GLN A 184 18.96 9.32 19.19
C GLN A 184 17.98 9.47 18.01
N TRP A 185 16.69 9.47 18.33
CA TRP A 185 15.61 9.75 17.36
C TRP A 185 14.45 10.47 18.03
N VAL A 186 13.61 11.10 17.23
CA VAL A 186 12.38 11.76 17.68
C VAL A 186 11.23 10.79 17.63
N THR A 187 10.41 10.77 18.69
CA THR A 187 9.14 10.01 18.71
C THR A 187 8.01 10.96 18.35
N ASP A 188 7.25 10.60 17.32
CA ASP A 188 6.10 11.38 16.86
C ASP A 188 4.86 11.03 17.69
N GLU A 189 4.39 11.94 18.53
CA GLU A 189 3.21 11.79 19.39
C GLU A 189 1.90 11.61 18.59
N THR A 190 1.86 12.02 17.31
CA THR A 190 0.67 11.86 16.46
C THR A 190 0.46 10.44 15.95
N ASN A 191 1.45 9.55 16.11
CA ASN A 191 1.33 8.13 15.77
C ASN A 191 0.40 7.36 16.73
N ASP A 192 0.02 7.93 17.86
CA ASP A 192 -0.76 7.26 18.92
C ASP A 192 -2.28 7.35 18.71
N THR A 193 -2.77 8.02 17.66
CA THR A 193 -4.20 8.15 17.41
C THR A 193 -4.74 7.04 16.51
N ASP A 194 -5.77 6.31 16.97
CA ASP A 194 -6.47 5.27 16.19
C ASP A 194 -7.47 5.81 15.15
N ALA A 195 -7.42 7.12 14.88
CA ALA A 195 -8.28 7.76 13.88
C ALA A 195 -8.12 7.16 12.47
N TYR A 196 -6.91 6.72 12.14
CA TYR A 196 -6.60 6.16 10.83
C TYR A 196 -6.61 4.64 10.83
N ALA A 197 -7.15 4.02 9.77
CA ALA A 197 -7.19 2.56 9.62
C ALA A 197 -5.81 1.91 9.76
N ARG A 198 -4.75 2.59 9.31
CA ARG A 198 -3.38 2.11 9.40
C ARG A 198 -2.88 2.06 10.85
N ASN A 199 -3.20 3.06 11.66
CA ASN A 199 -2.83 3.07 13.08
C ASN A 199 -3.56 1.96 13.85
N ARG A 200 -4.86 1.71 13.55
CA ARG A 200 -5.58 0.56 14.13
C ARG A 200 -4.92 -0.78 13.80
N LEU A 201 -4.45 -0.98 12.56
CA LEU A 201 -3.71 -2.20 12.21
C LEU A 201 -2.41 -2.32 13.01
N ARG A 202 -1.68 -1.21 13.17
CA ARG A 202 -0.42 -1.13 13.92
C ARG A 202 -0.60 -1.42 15.40
N HIS A 203 -1.64 -0.85 16.03
CA HIS A 203 -1.84 -0.93 17.49
C HIS A 203 -2.65 -2.15 17.94
N SER A 204 -3.42 -2.76 17.04
CA SER A 204 -4.30 -3.86 17.41
C SER A 204 -4.02 -5.14 16.62
N ALA A 205 -4.09 -5.11 15.29
CA ALA A 205 -4.03 -6.32 14.48
C ALA A 205 -2.63 -6.95 14.44
N LEU A 206 -1.58 -6.15 14.22
CA LEU A 206 -0.21 -6.66 14.20
C LEU A 206 0.23 -7.22 15.54
N PRO A 207 0.04 -6.55 16.69
CA PRO A 207 0.35 -7.14 18.00
C PRO A 207 -0.40 -8.44 18.29
N ALA A 208 -1.68 -8.54 17.87
CA ALA A 208 -2.45 -9.77 18.01
C ALA A 208 -1.86 -10.93 17.17
N LEU A 209 -1.38 -10.65 15.96
CA LEU A 209 -0.70 -11.63 15.12
C LEU A 209 0.67 -12.01 15.70
N GLU A 210 1.44 -11.05 16.22
CA GLU A 210 2.74 -11.28 16.85
C GLU A 210 2.61 -12.08 18.15
N SER A 211 1.51 -11.92 18.92
CA SER A 211 1.24 -12.77 20.07
C SER A 211 1.00 -14.23 19.69
N THR A 212 0.52 -14.49 18.50
CA THR A 212 0.35 -15.85 17.96
C THR A 212 1.65 -16.41 17.38
N ASN A 213 2.43 -15.55 16.71
CA ASN A 213 3.74 -15.91 16.15
C ASN A 213 4.63 -14.67 16.11
N ALA A 214 5.70 -14.67 16.91
CA ALA A 214 6.66 -13.55 16.99
C ALA A 214 7.25 -13.14 15.63
N ALA A 215 7.27 -14.03 14.63
CA ALA A 215 7.72 -13.75 13.28
C ALA A 215 6.59 -13.29 12.32
N ALA A 216 5.42 -12.93 12.83
CA ALA A 216 4.24 -12.60 12.00
C ALA A 216 4.55 -11.49 10.99
N VAL A 217 5.16 -10.39 11.41
CA VAL A 217 5.53 -9.27 10.54
C VAL A 217 6.44 -9.72 9.41
N GLN A 218 7.51 -10.48 9.73
CA GLN A 218 8.46 -11.00 8.73
C GLN A 218 7.79 -12.01 7.79
N ASN A 219 6.85 -12.82 8.30
CA ASN A 219 6.10 -13.77 7.49
C ASN A 219 5.18 -13.06 6.49
N LEU A 220 4.49 -12.00 6.92
CA LEU A 220 3.65 -11.16 6.05
C LEU A 220 4.50 -10.45 4.99
N ALA A 221 5.66 -9.90 5.37
CA ALA A 221 6.58 -9.26 4.43
C ALA A 221 7.11 -10.27 3.38
N ARG A 222 7.50 -11.47 3.80
CA ARG A 222 7.92 -12.55 2.88
C ARG A 222 6.78 -13.02 1.96
N PHE A 223 5.54 -13.04 2.46
CA PHE A 223 4.39 -13.31 1.60
C PHE A 223 4.26 -12.26 0.52
N CYS A 224 4.38 -10.95 0.84
CA CYS A 224 4.38 -9.88 -0.14
C CYS A 224 5.46 -10.05 -1.21
N GLU A 225 6.70 -10.42 -0.82
CA GLU A 225 7.78 -10.69 -1.78
C GLU A 225 7.42 -11.83 -2.74
N LYS A 226 6.87 -12.94 -2.21
CA LYS A 226 6.42 -14.07 -3.03
C LYS A 226 5.28 -13.68 -3.96
N ALA A 227 4.28 -12.96 -3.46
CA ALA A 227 3.17 -12.46 -4.26
C ALA A 227 3.65 -11.51 -5.37
N ALA A 228 4.58 -10.61 -5.07
CA ALA A 228 5.18 -9.71 -6.04
C ALA A 228 5.94 -10.45 -7.15
N ARG A 229 6.66 -11.52 -6.80
CA ARG A 229 7.40 -12.36 -7.79
C ARG A 229 6.45 -13.16 -8.66
N ALA A 230 5.38 -13.73 -8.08
CA ALA A 230 4.36 -14.45 -8.83
C ALA A 230 3.61 -13.51 -9.79
N ASP A 231 3.24 -12.32 -9.33
CA ASP A 231 2.63 -11.26 -10.13
C ASP A 231 3.52 -10.85 -11.31
N ALA A 232 4.82 -10.64 -11.07
CA ALA A 232 5.78 -10.31 -12.13
C ALA A 232 5.94 -11.44 -13.16
N TYR A 233 5.93 -12.70 -12.72
CA TYR A 233 5.98 -13.86 -13.61
C TYR A 233 4.73 -13.92 -14.50
N LEU A 234 3.54 -13.78 -13.93
CA LEU A 234 2.28 -13.74 -14.68
C LEU A 234 2.23 -12.55 -15.64
N ALA A 235 2.66 -11.36 -15.20
CA ALA A 235 2.71 -10.17 -16.05
C ALA A 235 3.66 -10.36 -17.25
N ALA A 236 4.82 -10.99 -17.03
CA ALA A 236 5.75 -11.32 -18.13
C ALA A 236 5.16 -12.32 -19.13
N GLY A 237 4.44 -13.35 -18.62
CA GLY A 237 3.71 -14.31 -19.46
C GLY A 237 2.60 -13.64 -20.26
N ALA A 238 1.81 -12.79 -19.61
CA ALA A 238 0.73 -12.02 -20.22
C ALA A 238 1.25 -11.08 -21.32
N ALA A 239 2.38 -10.40 -21.09
CA ALA A 239 3.01 -9.55 -22.09
C ALA A 239 3.47 -10.36 -23.33
N LYS A 240 4.05 -11.55 -23.12
CA LYS A 240 4.42 -12.46 -24.21
C LYS A 240 3.19 -12.93 -24.99
N LEU A 241 2.10 -13.30 -24.30
CA LEU A 241 0.84 -13.70 -24.92
C LEU A 241 0.27 -12.58 -25.80
N LEU A 242 0.20 -11.36 -25.28
CA LEU A 242 -0.29 -10.20 -26.03
C LEU A 242 0.62 -9.85 -27.21
N ALA A 243 1.94 -9.94 -27.05
CA ALA A 243 2.89 -9.72 -28.14
C ALA A 243 2.74 -10.76 -29.25
N ALA A 244 2.58 -12.04 -28.91
CA ALA A 244 2.37 -13.12 -29.87
C ALA A 244 1.02 -13.02 -30.59
N ALA A 245 -0.02 -12.56 -29.89
CA ALA A 245 -1.35 -12.36 -30.48
C ALA A 245 -1.48 -11.05 -31.28
N ARG A 246 -0.55 -10.10 -31.16
CA ARG A 246 -0.63 -8.76 -31.75
C ARG A 246 -0.74 -8.80 -33.24
N LEU A 247 -1.75 -8.14 -33.81
CA LEU A 247 -1.89 -7.94 -35.25
C LEU A 247 -1.15 -6.68 -35.69
N PRO A 248 -0.54 -6.70 -36.92
CA PRO A 248 0.05 -5.51 -37.49
C PRO A 248 -1.03 -4.48 -37.82
N GLY A 249 -0.72 -3.20 -37.69
CA GLY A 249 -1.64 -2.11 -37.95
C GLY A 249 -1.50 -0.94 -36.98
N ALA A 250 -2.10 0.21 -37.32
CA ALA A 250 -2.07 1.41 -36.52
C ALA A 250 -2.94 1.27 -35.24
N GLU A 251 -4.07 0.56 -35.33
CA GLU A 251 -4.95 0.33 -34.22
C GLU A 251 -4.57 -0.91 -33.41
N PRO A 252 -4.73 -0.88 -32.08
CA PRO A 252 -4.47 -2.02 -31.23
C PRO A 252 -5.45 -3.17 -31.49
N ALA A 253 -4.93 -4.30 -32.02
CA ALA A 253 -5.70 -5.51 -32.28
C ALA A 253 -4.90 -6.78 -31.99
N TRP A 254 -5.58 -7.84 -31.55
CA TRP A 254 -4.99 -9.12 -31.19
C TRP A 254 -5.80 -10.27 -31.78
N GLN A 255 -5.14 -11.33 -32.26
CA GLN A 255 -5.79 -12.57 -32.68
C GLN A 255 -6.50 -13.24 -31.48
N LEU A 256 -7.72 -13.70 -31.68
CA LEU A 256 -8.48 -14.40 -30.61
C LEU A 256 -7.94 -15.80 -30.33
N THR A 257 -7.50 -16.53 -31.33
CA THR A 257 -7.07 -17.94 -31.16
C THR A 257 -5.99 -18.12 -30.09
N PRO A 258 -4.87 -17.36 -30.07
CA PRO A 258 -3.89 -17.48 -28.99
C PRO A 258 -4.46 -17.07 -27.61
N LEU A 259 -5.34 -16.05 -27.57
CA LEU A 259 -5.96 -15.59 -26.33
C LEU A 259 -6.94 -16.65 -25.75
N GLN A 260 -7.72 -17.29 -26.63
CA GLN A 260 -8.68 -18.32 -26.24
C GLN A 260 -8.01 -19.62 -25.80
N ALA A 261 -6.83 -19.92 -26.35
CA ALA A 261 -6.04 -21.12 -25.99
C ALA A 261 -5.20 -20.91 -24.71
N ALA A 262 -5.10 -19.66 -24.19
CA ALA A 262 -4.29 -19.36 -23.01
C ALA A 262 -4.94 -19.90 -21.72
N ASP A 263 -4.07 -20.17 -20.73
CA ASP A 263 -4.54 -20.43 -19.36
C ASP A 263 -5.45 -19.31 -18.88
N PRO A 264 -6.56 -19.60 -18.19
CA PRO A 264 -7.53 -18.61 -17.75
C PRO A 264 -6.93 -17.47 -16.91
N LEU A 265 -6.01 -17.77 -15.99
CA LEU A 265 -5.34 -16.75 -15.17
C LEU A 265 -4.39 -15.89 -15.99
N LEU A 266 -3.72 -16.48 -16.98
CA LEU A 266 -2.83 -15.74 -17.88
C LEU A 266 -3.62 -14.81 -18.80
N LEU A 267 -4.77 -15.26 -19.33
CA LEU A 267 -5.69 -14.44 -20.12
C LEU A 267 -6.21 -13.27 -19.27
N GLU A 268 -6.67 -13.53 -18.06
CA GLU A 268 -7.16 -12.51 -17.15
C GLU A 268 -6.09 -11.46 -16.86
N THR A 269 -4.84 -11.88 -16.57
CA THR A 269 -3.70 -10.99 -16.35
C THR A 269 -3.40 -10.16 -17.61
N ALA A 270 -3.46 -10.75 -18.79
CA ALA A 270 -3.24 -10.07 -20.05
C ALA A 270 -4.32 -9.00 -20.31
N LEU A 271 -5.59 -9.35 -20.16
CA LEU A 271 -6.70 -8.43 -20.37
C LEU A 271 -6.74 -7.33 -19.28
N HIS A 272 -6.41 -7.66 -18.03
CA HIS A 272 -6.21 -6.65 -16.98
C HIS A 272 -5.18 -5.59 -17.38
N SER A 273 -4.06 -5.99 -17.99
CA SER A 273 -3.02 -5.06 -18.44
C SER A 273 -3.48 -4.12 -19.56
N LEU A 274 -4.48 -4.51 -20.35
CA LEU A 274 -5.09 -3.67 -21.39
C LEU A 274 -6.14 -2.70 -20.79
N VAL A 275 -6.84 -3.11 -19.74
CA VAL A 275 -7.87 -2.31 -19.07
C VAL A 275 -7.28 -1.25 -18.14
N ALA A 276 -6.25 -1.61 -17.37
CA ALA A 276 -5.65 -0.76 -16.32
C ALA A 276 -5.20 0.64 -16.77
N PRO A 277 -4.62 0.85 -17.98
CA PRO A 277 -4.24 2.18 -18.45
C PRO A 277 -5.41 3.09 -18.81
N VAL A 278 -6.59 2.50 -19.07
CA VAL A 278 -7.77 3.22 -19.58
C VAL A 278 -8.71 3.62 -18.47
N ARG A 279 -8.83 2.77 -17.47
CA ARG A 279 -9.72 2.94 -16.32
C ARG A 279 -9.13 2.19 -15.12
N ASP A 280 -9.48 2.64 -13.89
CA ASP A 280 -9.25 1.81 -12.72
C ASP A 280 -9.80 0.40 -13.02
N ALA A 281 -8.89 -0.60 -13.01
CA ALA A 281 -9.19 -1.94 -13.47
C ALA A 281 -10.12 -2.65 -12.46
N GLU A 282 -11.40 -2.24 -12.47
CA GLU A 282 -12.43 -2.93 -11.72
C GLU A 282 -12.57 -4.36 -12.29
N GLU A 283 -12.51 -5.34 -11.42
CA GLU A 283 -12.60 -6.77 -11.71
C GLU A 283 -13.72 -7.11 -12.72
N LYS A 284 -14.88 -6.44 -12.61
CA LYS A 284 -16.02 -6.65 -13.50
C LYS A 284 -15.71 -6.43 -14.98
N TYR A 285 -14.88 -5.42 -15.33
CA TYR A 285 -14.54 -5.15 -16.74
C TYR A 285 -13.57 -6.18 -17.30
N VAL A 286 -12.65 -6.66 -16.47
CA VAL A 286 -11.73 -7.74 -16.85
C VAL A 286 -12.52 -9.02 -17.11
N GLN A 287 -13.46 -9.39 -16.23
CA GLN A 287 -14.31 -10.56 -16.38
C GLN A 287 -15.23 -10.49 -17.62
N LEU A 288 -15.84 -9.32 -17.87
CA LEU A 288 -16.61 -9.08 -19.09
C LEU A 288 -15.76 -9.26 -20.35
N LEU A 289 -14.55 -8.71 -20.35
CA LEU A 289 -13.63 -8.83 -21.48
C LEU A 289 -13.15 -10.28 -21.67
N CYS A 290 -12.89 -11.02 -20.59
CA CYS A 290 -12.61 -12.46 -20.66
C CYS A 290 -13.77 -13.23 -21.30
N ALA A 291 -15.01 -12.93 -20.93
CA ALA A 291 -16.19 -13.58 -21.50
C ALA A 291 -16.30 -13.30 -23.02
N VAL A 292 -16.13 -12.05 -23.43
CA VAL A 292 -16.19 -11.63 -24.85
C VAL A 292 -15.08 -12.30 -25.67
N VAL A 293 -13.86 -12.40 -25.13
CA VAL A 293 -12.73 -13.08 -25.79
C VAL A 293 -13.04 -14.58 -25.94
N ARG A 294 -13.51 -15.25 -24.88
CA ARG A 294 -13.86 -16.68 -24.93
C ARG A 294 -14.99 -16.97 -25.91
N GLN A 295 -16.01 -16.11 -25.95
CA GLN A 295 -17.13 -16.23 -26.89
C GLN A 295 -16.70 -15.93 -28.34
N GLY A 296 -15.65 -15.15 -28.56
CA GLY A 296 -15.18 -14.74 -29.87
C GLY A 296 -16.00 -13.64 -30.55
N SER A 297 -16.98 -13.09 -29.84
CA SER A 297 -17.86 -12.00 -30.31
C SER A 297 -18.39 -11.16 -29.16
N GLY A 298 -18.68 -9.89 -29.45
CA GLY A 298 -19.24 -8.94 -28.47
C GLY A 298 -18.34 -7.72 -28.24
N ALA A 299 -18.77 -6.85 -27.35
CA ALA A 299 -18.05 -5.63 -27.04
C ALA A 299 -18.14 -5.25 -25.55
N VAL A 300 -17.10 -4.64 -25.02
CA VAL A 300 -17.01 -4.09 -23.67
C VAL A 300 -16.64 -2.61 -23.74
N GLN A 301 -17.51 -1.74 -23.29
CA GLN A 301 -17.27 -0.30 -23.17
C GLN A 301 -16.60 -0.03 -21.82
N LEU A 302 -15.37 0.51 -21.83
CA LEU A 302 -14.63 0.86 -20.61
C LEU A 302 -14.89 2.29 -20.15
N THR A 303 -14.82 3.23 -21.12
CA THR A 303 -15.07 4.67 -20.91
C THR A 303 -15.94 5.20 -22.06
N GLY A 304 -16.31 6.48 -22.01
CA GLY A 304 -16.98 7.12 -23.14
C GLY A 304 -16.22 7.04 -24.46
N GLN A 305 -14.90 6.89 -24.41
CA GLN A 305 -14.01 6.96 -25.58
C GLN A 305 -13.36 5.62 -25.95
N VAL A 306 -13.28 4.64 -25.05
CA VAL A 306 -12.57 3.37 -25.28
C VAL A 306 -13.49 2.18 -25.17
N ARG A 307 -13.48 1.37 -26.21
CA ARG A 307 -14.23 0.11 -26.31
C ARG A 307 -13.34 -1.01 -26.82
N PHE A 308 -13.55 -2.21 -26.31
CA PHE A 308 -12.98 -3.44 -26.87
C PHE A 308 -14.07 -4.23 -27.58
N CYS A 309 -13.80 -4.64 -28.84
CA CYS A 309 -14.72 -5.44 -29.64
C CYS A 309 -14.03 -6.73 -30.08
N ALA A 310 -14.69 -7.87 -29.85
CA ALA A 310 -14.29 -9.16 -30.43
C ALA A 310 -15.18 -9.49 -31.63
N GLY A 311 -14.58 -9.96 -32.72
CA GLY A 311 -15.25 -10.36 -33.93
C GLY A 311 -14.24 -10.63 -35.05
N ASN A 312 -14.62 -11.41 -36.06
CA ASN A 312 -13.76 -11.76 -37.20
C ASN A 312 -12.39 -12.33 -36.78
N GLY A 313 -12.36 -13.14 -35.69
CA GLY A 313 -11.13 -13.77 -35.21
C GLY A 313 -10.15 -12.83 -34.49
N CYS A 314 -10.53 -11.60 -34.18
CA CYS A 314 -9.69 -10.65 -33.48
C CYS A 314 -10.40 -9.87 -32.38
N LEU A 315 -9.63 -9.45 -31.37
CA LEU A 315 -10.00 -8.46 -30.36
C LEU A 315 -9.41 -7.11 -30.80
N ARG A 316 -10.21 -6.07 -30.86
CA ARG A 316 -9.78 -4.70 -31.23
C ARG A 316 -10.07 -3.73 -30.11
N GLN A 317 -9.14 -2.81 -29.87
CA GLN A 317 -9.38 -1.63 -29.05
C GLN A 317 -9.75 -0.47 -29.99
N GLU A 318 -10.93 0.07 -29.79
CA GLU A 318 -11.47 1.16 -30.59
C GLU A 318 -11.53 2.44 -29.77
N MET A 319 -11.06 3.54 -30.37
CA MET A 319 -11.30 4.88 -29.86
C MET A 319 -12.56 5.43 -30.48
N LEU A 320 -13.56 5.68 -29.67
CA LEU A 320 -14.79 6.31 -30.15
C LEU A 320 -14.56 7.83 -30.25
N PRO A 321 -15.06 8.49 -31.31
CA PRO A 321 -15.04 9.94 -31.36
C PRO A 321 -15.75 10.51 -30.14
N ASP A 322 -15.28 11.67 -29.65
CA ASP A 322 -15.91 12.35 -28.51
C ASP A 322 -17.41 12.41 -28.73
N ALA A 323 -18.15 11.68 -27.93
CA ALA A 323 -19.59 11.87 -27.86
C ALA A 323 -19.77 13.33 -27.44
N LEU A 324 -20.40 14.13 -28.29
CA LEU A 324 -20.87 15.48 -27.94
C LEU A 324 -21.38 15.46 -26.50
N PRO A 325 -21.02 16.42 -25.65
CA PRO A 325 -21.42 16.41 -24.26
C PRO A 325 -22.94 16.20 -24.28
N ARG A 326 -23.39 15.07 -23.69
CA ARG A 326 -24.83 14.83 -23.52
C ARG A 326 -25.34 16.10 -22.86
N GLN A 327 -26.15 16.84 -23.61
CA GLN A 327 -27.00 17.86 -23.01
C GLN A 327 -27.60 17.18 -21.79
N LEU A 328 -27.41 17.77 -20.64
CA LEU A 328 -27.97 17.34 -19.37
C LEU A 328 -29.45 17.02 -19.62
N GLU A 329 -29.76 15.77 -19.91
CA GLU A 329 -31.10 15.26 -19.72
C GLU A 329 -31.37 15.48 -18.24
N SER A 330 -32.33 16.34 -18.01
CA SER A 330 -32.87 16.79 -16.76
C SER A 330 -32.66 15.75 -15.65
N ALA A 331 -31.99 16.19 -14.61
CA ALA A 331 -31.85 15.45 -13.36
C ALA A 331 -33.22 14.81 -13.03
N PRO A 332 -33.25 13.53 -12.62
CA PRO A 332 -34.48 12.94 -12.13
C PRO A 332 -35.02 13.88 -11.04
N GLN A 333 -36.24 14.33 -11.20
CA GLN A 333 -36.95 15.19 -10.25
C GLN A 333 -36.71 14.59 -8.86
N GLN A 334 -36.09 15.36 -8.00
CA GLN A 334 -35.97 15.03 -6.59
C GLN A 334 -37.38 14.74 -6.08
N VAL A 335 -37.65 13.49 -5.75
CA VAL A 335 -38.81 13.12 -4.96
C VAL A 335 -38.67 13.93 -3.65
N PRO A 336 -39.65 14.77 -3.28
CA PRO A 336 -39.54 15.55 -2.06
C PRO A 336 -39.37 14.59 -0.90
N LEU A 337 -38.23 14.70 -0.19
CA LEU A 337 -38.07 14.07 1.10
C LEU A 337 -39.18 14.57 2.00
N LEU A 338 -40.09 13.67 2.41
CA LEU A 338 -41.06 13.95 3.46
C LEU A 338 -40.31 14.55 4.64
N PRO A 339 -40.78 15.64 5.25
CA PRO A 339 -40.11 16.26 6.37
C PRO A 339 -39.93 15.24 7.48
N GLU A 340 -38.72 15.07 7.95
CA GLU A 340 -38.44 14.30 9.16
C GLU A 340 -39.29 14.81 10.30
N LYS A 341 -40.17 13.96 10.84
CA LYS A 341 -40.93 14.27 12.05
C LYS A 341 -39.89 14.51 13.15
N GLN A 342 -39.85 15.75 13.61
CA GLN A 342 -39.12 16.11 14.82
C GLN A 342 -39.61 15.23 15.98
N PRO A 343 -38.70 14.72 16.83
CA PRO A 343 -39.11 13.94 18.00
C PRO A 343 -39.90 14.81 18.94
N GLU A 344 -41.10 14.40 19.28
CA GLU A 344 -41.93 15.03 20.33
C GLU A 344 -41.18 14.98 21.67
N THR A 345 -40.91 16.14 22.22
CA THR A 345 -40.38 16.29 23.57
C THR A 345 -41.52 16.73 24.51
N ASP A 346 -41.51 16.22 25.71
CA ASP A 346 -42.43 16.68 26.77
C ASP A 346 -42.11 18.12 27.21
N ALA A 347 -42.97 18.69 28.01
CA ALA A 347 -42.86 20.07 28.54
C ALA A 347 -41.59 20.30 29.42
N SER A 348 -40.76 19.26 29.66
CA SER A 348 -39.50 19.31 30.35
C SER A 348 -38.28 19.03 29.50
N GLY A 349 -38.41 18.86 28.14
CA GLY A 349 -37.32 18.69 27.18
C GLY A 349 -36.74 17.26 27.12
N ARG A 350 -37.46 16.23 27.57
CA ARG A 350 -37.01 14.83 27.51
C ARG A 350 -37.61 14.09 26.33
N ARG A 351 -36.81 13.28 25.63
CA ARG A 351 -37.23 12.41 24.50
C ARG A 351 -38.16 11.31 25.01
N LEU A 352 -39.35 11.20 24.42
CA LEU A 352 -40.30 10.12 24.64
C LEU A 352 -39.93 8.91 23.77
N CYS A 353 -39.51 7.81 24.38
CA CYS A 353 -39.38 6.52 23.68
C CYS A 353 -40.77 5.86 23.62
N ARG A 354 -41.36 5.76 22.41
CA ARG A 354 -42.55 4.95 22.18
C ARG A 354 -42.15 3.49 22.01
N ASN A 355 -42.55 2.67 23.02
CA ASN A 355 -42.57 1.21 22.88
C ASN A 355 -43.69 0.82 21.89
N GLY A 356 -43.35 0.06 20.86
CA GLY A 356 -44.31 -0.55 19.96
C GLY A 356 -45.06 -1.73 20.61
N PRO A 357 -46.29 -2.05 20.17
CA PRO A 357 -47.19 -2.98 20.86
C PRO A 357 -46.83 -4.44 20.70
N GLY A 358 -47.07 -5.18 21.77
CA GLY A 358 -46.76 -6.52 22.10
C GLY A 358 -47.28 -7.65 21.18
N SER A 359 -46.66 -8.77 21.33
CA SER A 359 -47.30 -10.08 21.10
C SER A 359 -47.05 -11.01 22.28
N ARG A 360 -48.10 -11.69 22.59
CA ARG A 360 -48.52 -12.42 23.78
C ARG A 360 -47.59 -13.54 24.24
N LYS A 361 -47.62 -13.68 25.57
CA LYS A 361 -47.26 -14.79 26.43
C LYS A 361 -47.60 -16.18 25.85
N THR A 362 -46.68 -17.15 26.03
CA THR A 362 -47.07 -18.46 26.56
C THR A 362 -46.00 -19.00 27.53
N ASN A 363 -46.48 -19.53 28.61
CA ASN A 363 -45.82 -20.14 29.74
C ASN A 363 -45.14 -21.47 29.38
N GLY A 364 -44.09 -21.81 30.13
CA GLY A 364 -43.74 -23.23 30.28
C GLY A 364 -42.36 -23.45 30.90
N ARG A 365 -42.25 -23.34 32.21
CA ARG A 365 -41.56 -24.23 33.18
C ARG A 365 -40.54 -25.24 32.58
N LYS A 366 -39.32 -25.30 32.98
CA LYS A 366 -38.80 -26.08 34.12
C LYS A 366 -37.26 -26.05 34.16
N ALA A 367 -36.81 -26.06 35.34
CA ALA A 367 -35.47 -25.98 35.85
C ALA A 367 -34.63 -27.24 35.70
N SER A 368 -33.33 -27.02 35.75
CA SER A 368 -32.37 -27.74 36.60
C SER A 368 -31.60 -28.92 36.02
N PRO A 369 -30.56 -29.41 36.65
CA PRO A 369 -29.16 -29.14 36.27
C PRO A 369 -28.43 -30.48 36.11
N PHE A 370 -27.26 -30.48 35.50
CA PHE A 370 -26.37 -31.64 35.72
C PHE A 370 -24.91 -31.14 35.85
N SER A 371 -24.45 -31.45 37.03
CA SER A 371 -23.13 -31.30 37.62
C SER A 371 -22.16 -32.39 37.11
N ARG A 372 -20.88 -32.03 37.08
CA ARG A 372 -19.71 -32.81 37.47
C ARG A 372 -19.65 -34.33 37.20
N LYS A 373 -18.56 -34.70 36.60
CA LYS A 373 -17.55 -35.71 37.03
C LYS A 373 -16.55 -35.90 35.92
N ASN A 374 -15.27 -35.63 36.08
CA ASN A 374 -14.26 -36.27 36.91
C ASN A 374 -13.48 -37.37 36.16
N ARG A 375 -12.17 -37.18 36.23
CA ARG A 375 -11.07 -38.17 36.36
C ARG A 375 -10.47 -38.78 35.11
N GLN A 376 -9.19 -38.44 34.91
CA GLN A 376 -8.01 -39.30 35.19
C GLN A 376 -7.92 -40.55 34.32
N ASN A 377 -6.85 -40.58 33.57
CA ASN A 377 -5.76 -41.58 33.69
C ASN A 377 -4.68 -41.29 32.62
N THR A 378 -3.50 -40.94 33.04
CA THR A 378 -2.36 -41.83 33.37
C THR A 378 -1.59 -42.30 32.13
N ALA A 379 -0.44 -41.70 32.03
CA ALA A 379 0.87 -42.22 31.70
C ALA A 379 0.98 -43.61 31.02
N LEU A 380 1.86 -43.66 30.01
CA LEU A 380 2.95 -44.65 29.94
C LEU A 380 3.83 -44.44 28.68
N ARG A 381 5.11 -44.11 28.94
CA ARG A 381 6.35 -44.71 28.44
C ARG A 381 6.55 -44.81 26.93
N ALA A 382 7.50 -44.17 26.41
CA ALA A 382 8.96 -44.43 26.49
C ALA A 382 9.43 -45.41 25.41
N ALA A 383 10.48 -44.99 24.71
CA ALA A 383 11.56 -45.73 24.13
C ALA A 383 11.43 -46.25 22.69
N GLY A 384 12.38 -45.89 21.91
CA GLY A 384 12.98 -46.82 20.99
C GLY A 384 13.25 -46.36 19.56
N ARG A 385 14.34 -45.82 19.38
CA ARG A 385 15.36 -45.79 18.35
C ARG A 385 15.46 -44.57 17.51
#